data_79501d0db7d89272acb4d648278d7a8a
#
_entry.id   79501d0db7d89272acb4d648278d7a8a
#
_cell.length_a   1.000
_cell.length_b   1.000
_cell.length_c   1.000
_cell.angle_alpha   90.00
_cell.angle_beta   90.00
_cell.angle_gamma   90.00
#
_symmetry.space_group_name_H-M   'P 1'
#
loop_
_entity.id
_entity.type
_entity.pdbx_description
1 polymer ?
#
loop_
_entity_poly.entity_id
_entity_poly.type
_entity_poly.pdbx_seq_one_letter_code
_entity_poly.pdbx_strand_id
1 'polypeptide(L)'
;MIKHYKGKLGIFDYDDEEFEINDLGYLHYIGKGLSVNLPEGCINTSCMFEDCILLEGFTLGDHFDTSNVENMACMFHDCTLPEGFTLGDKFDTSNVKNMRFMFYGCILPEGFTLGDKFNTSNVRYMPRMFYDCILPNGFSLGDKFDTSKVKYMQSMFCGCILPEGFTLGDKFDTSNVTNMAGMFSNIELPEGFTLGDKFDTSNVEDMNAMFWKCKLPESFSLGDKFNTSNVKDMNSMFSVCEMPKGFTLGNYFDTSNVKDMSFMFCCCKFPEGFTLGNNFDTSKVKNMRFMFLECKLPEDMTEKSLFSGNK
;
A
#
# COMPACT_ATOMS: atom_id res chain seq x y z
N MET A 1 -34.76 14.85 -6.53
CA MET A 1 -35.11 16.19 -5.96
C MET A 1 -33.84 16.85 -5.43
N ILE A 2 -33.67 18.15 -5.62
CA ILE A 2 -32.47 18.84 -5.09
C ILE A 2 -32.56 19.03 -3.59
N LYS A 3 -31.51 18.57 -2.88
CA LYS A 3 -31.31 18.71 -1.44
C LYS A 3 -30.12 19.64 -1.18
N HIS A 4 -30.16 20.34 -0.07
CA HIS A 4 -29.08 21.22 0.38
C HIS A 4 -28.29 20.60 1.54
N TYR A 5 -26.97 20.55 1.43
CA TYR A 5 -26.07 20.11 2.50
C TYR A 5 -25.15 21.24 2.96
N LYS A 6 -24.98 21.34 4.27
CA LYS A 6 -24.00 22.23 4.91
C LYS A 6 -23.34 21.52 6.08
N GLY A 7 -22.06 21.23 5.97
CA GLY A 7 -21.34 20.52 7.03
C GLY A 7 -19.90 20.18 6.66
N LYS A 8 -19.37 19.10 7.25
CA LYS A 8 -17.98 18.66 7.08
C LYS A 8 -17.61 18.22 5.66
N LEU A 9 -18.60 17.96 4.80
CA LEU A 9 -18.38 17.59 3.40
C LEU A 9 -18.30 18.82 2.46
N GLY A 10 -18.61 20.00 2.96
CA GLY A 10 -18.71 21.24 2.20
C GLY A 10 -20.07 21.93 2.34
N ILE A 11 -20.36 22.82 1.40
CA ILE A 11 -21.68 23.46 1.23
C ILE A 11 -22.07 23.26 -0.21
N PHE A 12 -23.08 22.45 -0.48
CA PHE A 12 -23.49 22.09 -1.83
C PHE A 12 -24.93 21.63 -1.91
N ASP A 13 -25.47 21.69 -3.13
CA ASP A 13 -26.74 21.07 -3.47
C ASP A 13 -26.49 19.76 -4.23
N TYR A 14 -27.32 18.74 -3.99
CA TYR A 14 -27.23 17.45 -4.64
C TYR A 14 -28.59 16.89 -5.01
N ASP A 15 -28.65 16.03 -6.04
CA ASP A 15 -29.85 15.32 -6.41
C ASP A 15 -29.98 14.04 -5.59
N ASP A 16 -31.12 13.86 -4.89
CA ASP A 16 -31.38 12.68 -4.07
C ASP A 16 -31.74 11.42 -4.89
N GLU A 17 -31.77 11.51 -6.22
CA GLU A 17 -31.81 10.37 -7.11
C GLU A 17 -30.40 9.88 -7.50
N GLU A 18 -29.37 10.72 -7.34
CA GLU A 18 -27.97 10.39 -7.62
C GLU A 18 -27.16 10.14 -6.34
N PHE A 19 -27.47 10.86 -5.29
CA PHE A 19 -26.70 10.79 -4.03
C PHE A 19 -27.60 10.74 -2.80
N GLU A 20 -27.07 10.13 -1.77
CA GLU A 20 -27.59 10.22 -0.42
C GLU A 20 -26.50 10.62 0.59
N ILE A 21 -26.89 11.17 1.73
CA ILE A 21 -26.00 11.23 2.90
C ILE A 21 -26.29 9.98 3.71
N ASN A 22 -25.34 9.04 3.69
CA ASN A 22 -25.49 7.76 4.38
C ASN A 22 -25.47 7.91 5.92
N ASP A 23 -25.76 6.84 6.66
CA ASP A 23 -25.81 6.82 8.13
C ASP A 23 -24.48 7.25 8.80
N LEU A 24 -23.36 7.09 8.09
CA LEU A 24 -22.05 7.54 8.54
C LEU A 24 -21.78 9.01 8.22
N GLY A 25 -22.70 9.67 7.50
CA GLY A 25 -22.66 11.08 7.14
C GLY A 25 -21.68 11.37 5.97
N TYR A 26 -21.51 10.44 5.03
CA TYR A 26 -20.79 10.62 3.77
C TYR A 26 -21.76 10.78 2.60
N LEU A 27 -21.34 11.55 1.58
CA LEU A 27 -22.05 11.63 0.31
C LEU A 27 -21.78 10.32 -0.47
N HIS A 28 -22.83 9.54 -0.67
CA HIS A 28 -22.76 8.21 -1.32
C HIS A 28 -23.58 8.22 -2.61
N TYR A 29 -23.00 7.67 -3.68
CA TYR A 29 -23.64 7.55 -4.98
C TYR A 29 -24.64 6.38 -4.99
N ILE A 30 -25.87 6.68 -5.33
CA ILE A 30 -26.98 5.70 -5.45
C ILE A 30 -27.61 5.70 -6.83
N GLY A 31 -27.09 6.53 -7.74
CA GLY A 31 -27.62 6.71 -9.09
C GLY A 31 -27.51 5.45 -9.94
N LYS A 32 -28.36 5.38 -10.98
CA LYS A 32 -28.40 4.30 -11.97
C LYS A 32 -28.02 4.79 -13.38
N GLY A 33 -27.52 6.03 -13.46
CA GLY A 33 -27.09 6.64 -14.71
C GLY A 33 -25.73 6.14 -15.17
N LEU A 34 -25.36 6.48 -16.41
CA LEU A 34 -24.04 6.18 -16.98
C LEU A 34 -23.05 7.30 -16.77
N SER A 35 -23.40 8.35 -16.06
CA SER A 35 -22.50 9.44 -15.73
C SER A 35 -22.98 10.17 -14.46
N VAL A 36 -22.05 10.73 -13.72
CA VAL A 36 -22.32 11.52 -12.52
C VAL A 36 -21.38 12.72 -12.47
N ASN A 37 -21.88 13.85 -11.98
CA ASN A 37 -21.08 15.04 -11.70
C ASN A 37 -20.91 15.23 -10.19
N LEU A 38 -19.74 15.76 -9.78
CA LEU A 38 -19.54 16.08 -8.37
C LEU A 38 -20.31 17.36 -8.02
N PRO A 39 -21.11 17.38 -6.93
CA PRO A 39 -21.76 18.60 -6.47
C PRO A 39 -20.76 19.74 -6.22
N GLU A 40 -21.00 20.91 -6.79
CA GLU A 40 -20.12 22.07 -6.63
C GLU A 40 -20.03 22.48 -5.16
N GLY A 41 -18.82 22.66 -4.65
CA GLY A 41 -18.57 22.95 -3.23
C GLY A 41 -18.37 21.70 -2.34
N CYS A 42 -18.44 20.49 -2.91
CA CYS A 42 -18.05 19.29 -2.19
C CYS A 42 -16.51 19.24 -2.02
N ILE A 43 -16.04 19.13 -0.79
CA ILE A 43 -14.60 19.06 -0.46
C ILE A 43 -14.16 17.70 0.10
N ASN A 44 -15.08 16.75 0.20
CA ASN A 44 -14.84 15.43 0.77
C ASN A 44 -15.68 14.38 0.05
N THR A 45 -15.03 13.51 -0.69
CA THR A 45 -15.65 12.41 -1.46
C THR A 45 -15.39 11.04 -0.82
N SER A 46 -15.12 11.01 0.50
CA SER A 46 -14.91 9.75 1.21
C SER A 46 -16.11 8.83 1.05
N CYS A 47 -15.85 7.55 0.75
CA CYS A 47 -16.86 6.50 0.58
C CYS A 47 -17.90 6.79 -0.51
N MET A 48 -17.62 7.70 -1.47
CA MET A 48 -18.63 8.13 -2.45
C MET A 48 -19.11 6.97 -3.34
N PHE A 49 -18.22 6.08 -3.75
CA PHE A 49 -18.55 4.91 -4.58
C PHE A 49 -18.22 3.59 -3.85
N GLU A 50 -18.18 3.61 -2.51
CA GLU A 50 -17.95 2.40 -1.70
C GLU A 50 -19.05 1.38 -1.99
N ASP A 51 -18.66 0.11 -2.23
CA ASP A 51 -19.56 -1.01 -2.57
C ASP A 51 -20.43 -0.79 -3.84
N CYS A 52 -20.10 0.20 -4.67
CA CYS A 52 -20.86 0.44 -5.90
C CYS A 52 -20.51 -0.55 -7.01
N ILE A 53 -21.51 -0.96 -7.78
CA ILE A 53 -21.34 -1.65 -9.07
C ILE A 53 -21.62 -0.63 -10.16
N LEU A 54 -20.55 -0.05 -10.73
CA LEU A 54 -20.68 0.91 -11.83
C LEU A 54 -20.98 0.17 -13.15
N LEU A 55 -21.94 0.66 -13.89
CA LEU A 55 -22.41 0.02 -15.12
C LEU A 55 -21.40 0.18 -16.26
N GLU A 56 -21.43 -0.73 -17.23
CA GLU A 56 -20.64 -0.60 -18.46
C GLU A 56 -20.92 0.75 -19.15
N GLY A 57 -19.83 1.43 -19.55
CA GLY A 57 -19.90 2.79 -20.10
C GLY A 57 -20.10 3.91 -19.07
N PHE A 58 -20.04 3.62 -17.77
CA PHE A 58 -20.09 4.64 -16.73
C PHE A 58 -18.87 5.56 -16.80
N THR A 59 -19.10 6.86 -16.66
CA THR A 59 -18.07 7.88 -16.64
C THR A 59 -18.27 8.84 -15.47
N LEU A 60 -17.16 9.38 -14.96
CA LEU A 60 -17.22 10.61 -14.18
C LEU A 60 -17.45 11.77 -15.17
N GLY A 61 -18.54 12.51 -15.01
CA GLY A 61 -18.99 13.52 -15.97
C GLY A 61 -18.02 14.69 -16.09
N ASP A 62 -18.26 15.55 -17.11
CA ASP A 62 -17.40 16.71 -17.43
C ASP A 62 -17.27 17.74 -16.29
N HIS A 63 -18.18 17.69 -15.33
CA HIS A 63 -18.19 18.54 -14.12
C HIS A 63 -17.82 17.78 -12.86
N PHE A 64 -17.24 16.56 -12.97
CA PHE A 64 -16.71 15.84 -11.81
C PHE A 64 -15.35 16.43 -11.41
N ASP A 65 -15.35 17.68 -10.99
CA ASP A 65 -14.15 18.45 -10.62
C ASP A 65 -13.77 18.24 -9.16
N THR A 66 -12.68 17.53 -8.92
CA THR A 66 -12.17 17.21 -7.59
C THR A 66 -11.07 18.14 -7.11
N SER A 67 -10.79 19.24 -7.83
CA SER A 67 -9.68 20.15 -7.51
C SER A 67 -9.74 20.77 -6.10
N ASN A 68 -10.92 20.84 -5.49
CA ASN A 68 -11.11 21.33 -4.12
C ASN A 68 -11.22 20.22 -3.07
N VAL A 69 -11.15 18.94 -3.47
CA VAL A 69 -11.32 17.81 -2.56
C VAL A 69 -10.05 17.60 -1.72
N GLU A 70 -10.23 17.52 -0.41
CA GLU A 70 -9.14 17.27 0.55
C GLU A 70 -9.08 15.83 1.05
N ASN A 71 -10.18 15.08 0.94
CA ASN A 71 -10.31 13.73 1.47
C ASN A 71 -11.03 12.79 0.50
N MET A 72 -10.32 11.74 0.04
CA MET A 72 -10.83 10.69 -0.85
C MET A 72 -10.73 9.29 -0.21
N ALA A 73 -10.77 9.21 1.12
CA ALA A 73 -10.69 7.92 1.81
C ALA A 73 -11.83 7.00 1.37
N CYS A 74 -11.54 5.73 1.11
CA CYS A 74 -12.53 4.72 0.71
C CYS A 74 -13.36 5.08 -0.55
N MET A 75 -12.91 6.03 -1.38
CA MET A 75 -13.76 6.57 -2.46
C MET A 75 -14.29 5.49 -3.41
N PHE A 76 -13.47 4.49 -3.74
CA PHE A 76 -13.82 3.34 -4.59
C PHE A 76 -13.63 2.01 -3.84
N HIS A 77 -13.73 2.00 -2.50
CA HIS A 77 -13.58 0.80 -1.70
C HIS A 77 -14.60 -0.27 -2.12
N ASP A 78 -14.11 -1.49 -2.43
CA ASP A 78 -14.91 -2.61 -2.93
C ASP A 78 -15.83 -2.25 -4.13
N CYS A 79 -15.43 -1.24 -4.92
CA CYS A 79 -16.17 -0.79 -6.09
C CYS A 79 -15.85 -1.67 -7.30
N THR A 80 -16.88 -2.08 -8.02
CA THR A 80 -16.74 -2.74 -9.33
C THR A 80 -16.66 -1.68 -10.42
N LEU A 81 -15.46 -1.54 -11.02
CA LEU A 81 -15.19 -0.60 -12.11
C LEU A 81 -15.39 -1.30 -13.47
N PRO A 82 -16.17 -0.72 -14.42
CA PRO A 82 -16.42 -1.32 -15.72
C PRO A 82 -15.20 -1.21 -16.65
N GLU A 83 -15.17 -2.03 -17.69
CA GLU A 83 -14.19 -1.91 -18.77
C GLU A 83 -14.19 -0.51 -19.38
N GLY A 84 -12.96 0.01 -19.65
CA GLY A 84 -12.80 1.37 -20.20
C GLY A 84 -13.06 2.50 -19.21
N PHE A 85 -13.29 2.21 -17.92
CA PHE A 85 -13.45 3.25 -16.91
C PHE A 85 -12.17 4.10 -16.79
N THR A 86 -12.33 5.41 -16.73
CA THR A 86 -11.26 6.37 -16.48
C THR A 86 -11.68 7.37 -15.41
N LEU A 87 -10.69 7.92 -14.70
CA LEU A 87 -10.96 8.97 -13.72
C LEU A 87 -11.33 10.32 -14.37
N GLY A 88 -11.06 10.46 -15.67
CA GLY A 88 -11.38 11.69 -16.43
C GLY A 88 -10.44 12.88 -16.15
N ASP A 89 -10.52 13.91 -17.02
CA ASP A 89 -9.59 15.04 -17.04
C ASP A 89 -9.77 16.03 -15.87
N LYS A 90 -10.87 15.93 -15.15
CA LYS A 90 -11.18 16.81 -14.02
C LYS A 90 -10.88 16.19 -12.66
N PHE A 91 -10.43 14.94 -12.64
CA PHE A 91 -10.06 14.23 -11.42
C PHE A 91 -8.69 14.70 -10.91
N ASP A 92 -8.67 15.84 -10.26
CA ASP A 92 -7.46 16.47 -9.71
C ASP A 92 -7.32 16.14 -8.21
N THR A 93 -6.21 15.50 -7.84
CA THR A 93 -5.95 15.11 -6.46
C THR A 93 -4.92 15.99 -5.76
N SER A 94 -4.53 17.12 -6.37
CA SER A 94 -3.45 17.98 -5.86
C SER A 94 -3.69 18.57 -4.47
N ASN A 95 -4.95 18.68 -4.03
CA ASN A 95 -5.32 19.15 -2.68
C ASN A 95 -5.60 18.01 -1.69
N VAL A 96 -5.58 16.75 -2.13
CA VAL A 96 -5.93 15.60 -1.30
C VAL A 96 -4.85 15.33 -0.25
N LYS A 97 -5.28 15.12 0.99
CA LYS A 97 -4.42 14.81 2.15
C LYS A 97 -4.56 13.36 2.62
N ASN A 98 -5.69 12.73 2.30
CA ASN A 98 -6.05 11.38 2.76
C ASN A 98 -6.62 10.53 1.62
N MET A 99 -5.92 9.42 1.30
CA MET A 99 -6.30 8.43 0.28
C MET A 99 -6.35 7.01 0.87
N ARG A 100 -6.55 6.88 2.19
CA ARG A 100 -6.63 5.56 2.81
C ARG A 100 -7.75 4.74 2.16
N PHE A 101 -7.49 3.45 1.88
CA PHE A 101 -8.47 2.51 1.33
C PHE A 101 -9.09 2.93 -0.02
N MET A 102 -8.48 3.88 -0.77
CA MET A 102 -9.16 4.51 -1.91
C MET A 102 -9.60 3.51 -2.98
N PHE A 103 -8.79 2.50 -3.29
CA PHE A 103 -9.08 1.43 -4.24
C PHE A 103 -9.07 0.04 -3.59
N TYR A 104 -9.28 -0.05 -2.27
CA TYR A 104 -9.31 -1.32 -1.55
C TYR A 104 -10.28 -2.30 -2.22
N GLY A 105 -9.85 -3.55 -2.45
CA GLY A 105 -10.68 -4.61 -3.02
C GLY A 105 -11.06 -4.43 -4.50
N CYS A 106 -10.50 -3.42 -5.20
CA CYS A 106 -10.86 -3.18 -6.60
C CYS A 106 -10.16 -4.13 -7.57
N ILE A 107 -10.88 -4.55 -8.59
CA ILE A 107 -10.32 -5.07 -9.83
C ILE A 107 -10.26 -3.89 -10.79
N LEU A 108 -9.05 -3.38 -11.06
CA LEU A 108 -8.87 -2.28 -12.01
C LEU A 108 -8.93 -2.82 -13.45
N PRO A 109 -9.76 -2.24 -14.34
CA PRO A 109 -9.94 -2.76 -15.69
C PRO A 109 -8.69 -2.60 -16.56
N GLU A 110 -8.58 -3.40 -17.62
CA GLU A 110 -7.47 -3.29 -18.57
C GLU A 110 -7.37 -1.87 -19.15
N GLY A 111 -6.12 -1.36 -19.24
CA GLY A 111 -5.86 0.00 -19.68
C GLY A 111 -6.18 1.09 -18.67
N PHE A 112 -6.60 0.76 -17.45
CA PHE A 112 -6.81 1.77 -16.40
C PHE A 112 -5.51 2.50 -16.06
N THR A 113 -5.60 3.82 -15.97
CA THR A 113 -4.52 4.70 -15.50
C THR A 113 -5.03 5.66 -14.45
N LEU A 114 -4.14 6.10 -13.56
CA LEU A 114 -4.48 7.13 -12.58
C LEU A 114 -4.68 8.52 -13.23
N GLY A 115 -4.20 8.70 -14.47
CA GLY A 115 -4.34 9.96 -15.22
C GLY A 115 -3.34 11.05 -14.79
N ASP A 116 -3.21 12.08 -15.65
CA ASP A 116 -2.18 13.12 -15.52
C ASP A 116 -2.37 14.07 -14.33
N LYS A 117 -3.57 14.11 -13.75
CA LYS A 117 -3.88 14.97 -12.60
C LYS A 117 -3.88 14.23 -11.27
N PHE A 118 -3.56 12.94 -11.26
CA PHE A 118 -3.44 12.17 -10.03
C PHE A 118 -2.13 12.51 -9.32
N ASN A 119 -2.15 13.57 -8.55
CA ASN A 119 -1.00 14.13 -7.84
C ASN A 119 -1.11 13.86 -6.34
N THR A 120 -0.16 13.07 -5.79
CA THR A 120 -0.18 12.68 -4.39
C THR A 120 0.77 13.49 -3.50
N SER A 121 1.40 14.55 -4.04
CA SER A 121 2.43 15.34 -3.32
C SER A 121 1.94 16.03 -2.03
N ASN A 122 0.64 16.12 -1.77
CA ASN A 122 0.07 16.62 -0.53
C ASN A 122 -0.51 15.54 0.39
N VAL A 123 -0.51 14.28 -0.07
CA VAL A 123 -1.06 13.16 0.70
C VAL A 123 -0.16 12.82 1.89
N ARG A 124 -0.79 12.55 3.04
CA ARG A 124 -0.12 12.15 4.29
C ARG A 124 -0.53 10.77 4.76
N TYR A 125 -1.69 10.28 4.31
CA TYR A 125 -2.30 9.02 4.74
C TYR A 125 -2.68 8.19 3.52
N MET A 126 -1.99 7.03 3.31
CA MET A 126 -2.24 6.07 2.22
C MET A 126 -2.37 4.61 2.69
N PRO A 127 -2.73 4.30 3.95
CA PRO A 127 -2.81 2.90 4.34
C PRO A 127 -3.86 2.18 3.49
N ARG A 128 -3.51 0.97 3.07
CA ARG A 128 -4.39 0.06 2.32
C ARG A 128 -4.97 0.63 1.03
N MET A 129 -4.26 1.57 0.38
CA MET A 129 -4.80 2.25 -0.81
C MET A 129 -5.13 1.28 -1.95
N PHE A 130 -4.31 0.23 -2.13
CA PHE A 130 -4.49 -0.83 -3.13
C PHE A 130 -4.59 -2.22 -2.49
N TYR A 131 -5.03 -2.33 -1.24
CA TYR A 131 -5.19 -3.60 -0.55
C TYR A 131 -6.14 -4.52 -1.32
N ASP A 132 -5.74 -5.81 -1.51
CA ASP A 132 -6.49 -6.82 -2.28
C ASP A 132 -6.91 -6.39 -3.70
N CYS A 133 -6.13 -5.46 -4.34
CA CYS A 133 -6.39 -5.05 -5.71
C CYS A 133 -5.81 -6.03 -6.73
N ILE A 134 -6.50 -6.13 -7.87
CA ILE A 134 -5.92 -6.68 -9.10
C ILE A 134 -5.55 -5.52 -10.00
N LEU A 135 -4.24 -5.33 -10.26
CA LEU A 135 -3.73 -4.27 -11.13
C LEU A 135 -3.57 -4.80 -12.56
N PRO A 136 -4.05 -4.08 -13.59
CA PRO A 136 -4.00 -4.56 -14.98
C PRO A 136 -2.58 -4.53 -15.55
N ASN A 137 -2.38 -5.24 -16.66
CA ASN A 137 -1.10 -5.22 -17.37
C ASN A 137 -0.72 -3.79 -17.78
N GLY A 138 0.56 -3.45 -17.59
CA GLY A 138 1.07 -2.10 -17.88
C GLY A 138 0.64 -1.02 -16.90
N PHE A 139 -0.03 -1.36 -15.79
CA PHE A 139 -0.36 -0.37 -14.76
C PHE A 139 0.90 0.29 -14.20
N SER A 140 0.83 1.61 -14.07
CA SER A 140 1.88 2.44 -13.48
C SER A 140 1.27 3.42 -12.47
N LEU A 141 1.99 3.70 -11.40
CA LEU A 141 1.60 4.74 -10.45
C LEU A 141 1.70 6.16 -11.06
N GLY A 142 2.46 6.30 -12.16
CA GLY A 142 2.61 7.56 -12.89
C GLY A 142 3.58 8.57 -12.25
N ASP A 143 3.99 9.58 -13.03
CA ASP A 143 5.06 10.53 -12.66
C ASP A 143 4.69 11.50 -11.53
N LYS A 144 3.41 11.60 -11.18
CA LYS A 144 2.93 12.48 -10.10
C LYS A 144 2.60 11.74 -8.81
N PHE A 145 2.84 10.44 -8.76
CA PHE A 145 2.67 9.66 -7.55
C PHE A 145 3.83 9.89 -6.58
N ASP A 146 3.82 11.05 -5.93
CA ASP A 146 4.84 11.52 -4.99
C ASP A 146 4.43 11.19 -3.56
N THR A 147 5.22 10.34 -2.89
CA THR A 147 4.94 9.90 -1.53
C THR A 147 5.81 10.58 -0.47
N SER A 148 6.56 11.61 -0.85
CA SER A 148 7.53 12.29 0.04
C SER A 148 6.94 12.90 1.32
N LYS A 149 5.61 13.13 1.38
CA LYS A 149 4.93 13.62 2.59
C LYS A 149 4.14 12.55 3.34
N VAL A 150 4.11 11.33 2.82
CA VAL A 150 3.32 10.25 3.40
C VAL A 150 3.97 9.74 4.69
N LYS A 151 3.16 9.56 5.74
CA LYS A 151 3.61 9.04 7.04
C LYS A 151 3.17 7.60 7.31
N TYR A 152 2.06 7.18 6.71
CA TYR A 152 1.43 5.90 6.98
C TYR A 152 1.10 5.18 5.67
N MET A 153 1.74 3.99 5.46
CA MET A 153 1.59 3.15 4.28
C MET A 153 1.24 1.69 4.62
N GLN A 154 0.67 1.46 5.81
CA GLN A 154 0.38 0.11 6.26
C GLN A 154 -0.48 -0.63 5.22
N SER A 155 -0.05 -1.84 4.88
CA SER A 155 -0.76 -2.76 3.99
C SER A 155 -1.12 -2.16 2.62
N MET A 156 -0.33 -1.20 2.11
CA MET A 156 -0.68 -0.46 0.89
C MET A 156 -0.91 -1.37 -0.31
N PHE A 157 -0.10 -2.42 -0.48
CA PHE A 157 -0.20 -3.41 -1.55
C PHE A 157 -0.47 -4.83 -1.03
N CYS A 158 -0.93 -4.98 0.23
CA CYS A 158 -1.21 -6.30 0.80
C CYS A 158 -2.27 -7.02 -0.04
N GLY A 159 -2.02 -8.28 -0.38
CA GLY A 159 -2.95 -9.10 -1.17
C GLY A 159 -3.07 -8.72 -2.65
N CYS A 160 -2.31 -7.71 -3.13
CA CYS A 160 -2.39 -7.30 -4.54
C CYS A 160 -1.91 -8.40 -5.50
N ILE A 161 -2.52 -8.41 -6.68
CA ILE A 161 -1.96 -9.05 -7.87
C ILE A 161 -1.29 -7.95 -8.70
N LEU A 162 0.05 -7.98 -8.75
CA LEU A 162 0.87 -7.03 -9.50
C LEU A 162 1.18 -7.56 -10.91
N PRO A 163 1.11 -6.70 -11.95
CA PRO A 163 1.49 -7.11 -13.31
C PRO A 163 3.01 -7.26 -13.44
N GLU A 164 3.45 -8.01 -14.48
CA GLU A 164 4.86 -8.04 -14.85
C GLU A 164 5.39 -6.62 -15.12
N GLY A 165 6.64 -6.38 -14.72
CA GLY A 165 7.29 -5.08 -14.90
C GLY A 165 6.75 -3.96 -14.00
N PHE A 166 5.88 -4.26 -13.03
CA PHE A 166 5.44 -3.25 -12.06
C PHE A 166 6.62 -2.66 -11.29
N THR A 167 6.64 -1.36 -11.17
CA THR A 167 7.62 -0.60 -10.37
C THR A 167 6.92 0.42 -9.47
N LEU A 168 7.55 0.78 -8.37
CA LEU A 168 7.05 1.82 -7.48
C LEU A 168 7.23 3.24 -8.08
N GLY A 169 8.08 3.37 -9.11
CA GLY A 169 8.35 4.66 -9.77
C GLY A 169 9.33 5.56 -9.02
N ASP A 170 9.87 6.57 -9.71
CA ASP A 170 11.00 7.41 -9.23
C ASP A 170 10.61 8.38 -8.10
N LYS A 171 9.33 8.61 -7.87
CA LYS A 171 8.84 9.50 -6.82
C LYS A 171 8.27 8.78 -5.61
N PHE A 172 8.39 7.47 -5.56
CA PHE A 172 8.00 6.68 -4.40
C PHE A 172 9.04 6.84 -3.28
N ASP A 173 8.96 7.94 -2.57
CA ASP A 173 9.86 8.35 -1.50
C ASP A 173 9.26 7.99 -0.14
N THR A 174 9.94 7.13 0.61
CA THR A 174 9.45 6.65 1.90
C THR A 174 10.18 7.26 3.10
N SER A 175 11.02 8.26 2.86
CA SER A 175 11.86 8.87 3.90
C SER A 175 11.10 9.50 5.09
N ASN A 176 9.82 9.81 4.92
CA ASN A 176 8.96 10.33 5.99
C ASN A 176 8.00 9.27 6.59
N VAL A 177 8.04 8.03 6.09
CA VAL A 177 7.14 6.97 6.54
C VAL A 177 7.58 6.43 7.90
N THR A 178 6.64 6.32 8.82
CA THR A 178 6.88 5.77 10.17
C THR A 178 6.26 4.39 10.38
N ASN A 179 5.32 4.00 9.54
CA ASN A 179 4.67 2.69 9.64
C ASN A 179 4.46 2.07 8.25
N MET A 180 5.08 0.88 8.05
CA MET A 180 5.01 0.05 6.84
C MET A 180 4.47 -1.35 7.13
N ALA A 181 3.78 -1.55 8.26
CA ALA A 181 3.26 -2.87 8.63
C ALA A 181 2.43 -3.47 7.50
N GLY A 182 2.74 -4.73 7.13
CA GLY A 182 2.02 -5.48 6.10
C GLY A 182 2.10 -4.92 4.68
N MET A 183 3.01 -3.99 4.37
CA MET A 183 2.98 -3.26 3.08
C MET A 183 2.97 -4.17 1.85
N PHE A 184 3.73 -5.24 1.85
CA PHE A 184 3.82 -6.25 0.79
C PHE A 184 3.40 -7.64 1.29
N SER A 185 2.49 -7.70 2.25
CA SER A 185 1.99 -8.93 2.84
C SER A 185 1.12 -9.71 1.86
N ASN A 186 1.24 -11.05 1.86
CA ASN A 186 0.42 -11.96 1.04
C ASN A 186 0.41 -11.62 -0.47
N ILE A 187 1.58 -11.36 -1.05
CA ILE A 187 1.75 -10.91 -2.42
C ILE A 187 2.84 -11.74 -3.13
N GLU A 188 2.71 -11.92 -4.43
CA GLU A 188 3.78 -12.35 -5.32
C GLU A 188 4.40 -11.12 -6.00
N LEU A 189 5.67 -10.82 -5.68
CA LEU A 189 6.40 -9.75 -6.34
C LEU A 189 6.89 -10.22 -7.72
N PRO A 190 6.68 -9.44 -8.80
CA PRO A 190 7.08 -9.85 -10.14
C PRO A 190 8.63 -9.93 -10.29
N GLU A 191 9.09 -10.72 -11.26
CA GLU A 191 10.52 -10.77 -11.57
C GLU A 191 11.06 -9.39 -11.93
N GLY A 192 12.28 -9.09 -11.42
CA GLY A 192 12.90 -7.78 -11.59
C GLY A 192 12.34 -6.68 -10.70
N PHE A 193 11.38 -6.96 -9.82
CA PHE A 193 10.89 -5.96 -8.86
C PHE A 193 12.01 -5.48 -7.93
N THR A 194 12.09 -4.18 -7.76
CA THR A 194 12.99 -3.53 -6.81
C THR A 194 12.22 -2.52 -5.95
N LEU A 195 12.69 -2.30 -4.74
CA LEU A 195 12.11 -1.26 -3.86
C LEU A 195 12.43 0.16 -4.37
N GLY A 196 13.43 0.31 -5.24
CA GLY A 196 13.84 1.60 -5.82
C GLY A 196 14.74 2.43 -4.91
N ASP A 197 15.41 3.44 -5.50
CA ASP A 197 16.46 4.23 -4.83
C ASP A 197 15.97 5.17 -3.73
N LYS A 198 14.66 5.44 -3.71
CA LYS A 198 14.04 6.32 -2.69
C LYS A 198 13.29 5.57 -1.61
N PHE A 199 13.36 4.24 -1.61
CA PHE A 199 12.77 3.43 -0.55
C PHE A 199 13.65 3.47 0.71
N ASP A 200 13.53 4.54 1.45
CA ASP A 200 14.28 4.82 2.68
C ASP A 200 13.43 4.45 3.90
N THR A 201 13.91 3.52 4.71
CA THR A 201 13.20 3.03 5.90
C THR A 201 13.76 3.58 7.21
N SER A 202 14.66 4.56 7.16
CA SER A 202 15.37 5.09 8.33
C SER A 202 14.46 5.69 9.40
N ASN A 203 13.25 6.13 9.06
CA ASN A 203 12.26 6.66 9.99
C ASN A 203 11.16 5.66 10.38
N VAL A 204 11.20 4.43 9.84
CA VAL A 204 10.17 3.43 10.11
C VAL A 204 10.32 2.84 11.51
N GLU A 205 9.22 2.83 12.26
CA GLU A 205 9.14 2.27 13.60
C GLU A 205 8.44 0.90 13.64
N ASP A 206 7.58 0.63 12.67
CA ASP A 206 6.74 -0.58 12.60
C ASP A 206 6.83 -1.23 11.21
N MET A 207 7.40 -2.45 11.17
CA MET A 207 7.52 -3.33 10.00
C MET A 207 6.83 -4.68 10.23
N ASN A 208 5.87 -4.74 11.16
CA ASN A 208 5.12 -5.96 11.43
C ASN A 208 4.58 -6.54 10.12
N ALA A 209 4.80 -7.83 9.88
CA ALA A 209 4.29 -8.57 8.73
C ALA A 209 4.59 -7.94 7.34
N MET A 210 5.61 -7.05 7.21
CA MET A 210 5.84 -6.27 5.97
C MET A 210 5.93 -7.15 4.72
N PHE A 211 6.54 -8.31 4.79
CA PHE A 211 6.65 -9.33 3.73
C PHE A 211 6.02 -10.67 4.14
N TRP A 212 5.06 -10.66 5.08
CA TRP A 212 4.39 -11.89 5.50
C TRP A 212 3.78 -12.62 4.32
N LYS A 213 4.10 -13.93 4.16
CA LYS A 213 3.60 -14.76 3.05
C LYS A 213 3.87 -14.14 1.67
N CYS A 214 4.99 -13.43 1.54
CA CYS A 214 5.41 -12.83 0.29
C CYS A 214 6.26 -13.83 -0.51
N LYS A 215 5.96 -13.96 -1.81
CA LYS A 215 6.82 -14.67 -2.74
C LYS A 215 7.81 -13.67 -3.34
N LEU A 216 9.07 -13.82 -2.96
CA LEU A 216 10.16 -12.95 -3.38
C LEU A 216 10.78 -13.47 -4.69
N PRO A 217 10.99 -12.62 -5.73
CA PRO A 217 11.66 -13.05 -6.97
C PRO A 217 13.14 -13.34 -6.74
N GLU A 218 13.76 -14.11 -7.62
CA GLU A 218 15.19 -14.50 -7.51
C GLU A 218 16.15 -13.30 -7.46
N SER A 219 15.79 -12.17 -8.07
CA SER A 219 16.60 -10.95 -8.09
C SER A 219 16.35 -10.03 -6.87
N PHE A 220 15.45 -10.40 -5.96
CA PHE A 220 15.02 -9.50 -4.87
C PHE A 220 16.14 -9.18 -3.89
N SER A 221 16.29 -7.90 -3.57
CA SER A 221 17.12 -7.40 -2.47
C SER A 221 16.41 -6.27 -1.73
N LEU A 222 16.75 -6.09 -0.45
CA LEU A 222 16.20 -5.00 0.35
C LEU A 222 16.75 -3.61 -0.06
N GLY A 223 17.89 -3.59 -0.77
CA GLY A 223 18.53 -2.33 -1.20
C GLY A 223 19.33 -1.62 -0.11
N ASP A 224 20.12 -0.60 -0.51
CA ASP A 224 21.09 0.07 0.37
C ASP A 224 20.46 1.06 1.36
N LYS A 225 19.20 1.44 1.18
CA LYS A 225 18.49 2.35 2.09
C LYS A 225 17.52 1.65 3.03
N PHE A 226 17.51 0.33 3.04
CA PHE A 226 16.69 -0.46 3.95
C PHE A 226 17.33 -0.49 5.34
N ASN A 227 17.15 0.62 6.07
CA ASN A 227 17.71 0.85 7.40
C ASN A 227 16.64 0.57 8.47
N THR A 228 16.92 -0.38 9.35
CA THR A 228 15.96 -0.80 10.38
C THR A 228 16.32 -0.31 11.79
N SER A 229 17.28 0.61 11.93
CA SER A 229 17.78 1.06 13.22
C SER A 229 16.73 1.72 14.13
N ASN A 230 15.63 2.24 13.58
CA ASN A 230 14.53 2.82 14.35
C ASN A 230 13.34 1.87 14.55
N VAL A 231 13.38 0.66 13.97
CA VAL A 231 12.28 -0.30 14.03
C VAL A 231 12.15 -0.88 15.44
N LYS A 232 10.91 -0.92 15.92
CA LYS A 232 10.53 -1.45 17.23
C LYS A 232 9.77 -2.78 17.14
N ASP A 233 9.07 -2.99 16.04
CA ASP A 233 8.25 -4.17 15.77
C ASP A 233 8.58 -4.79 14.41
N MET A 234 9.05 -6.05 14.45
CA MET A 234 9.32 -6.92 13.29
C MET A 234 8.55 -8.23 13.39
N ASN A 235 7.48 -8.27 14.19
CA ASN A 235 6.66 -9.48 14.30
C ASN A 235 6.27 -9.98 12.91
N SER A 236 6.46 -11.26 12.63
CA SER A 236 6.07 -11.91 11.37
C SER A 236 6.65 -11.29 10.08
N MET A 237 7.67 -10.43 10.15
CA MET A 237 8.12 -9.61 9.01
C MET A 237 8.37 -10.42 7.72
N PHE A 238 8.96 -11.60 7.82
CA PHE A 238 9.22 -12.52 6.70
C PHE A 238 8.53 -13.89 6.88
N SER A 239 7.61 -14.01 7.83
CA SER A 239 6.94 -15.29 8.09
C SER A 239 6.29 -15.86 6.83
N VAL A 240 6.44 -17.18 6.61
CA VAL A 240 5.93 -17.90 5.44
C VAL A 240 6.56 -17.44 4.10
N CYS A 241 7.80 -16.92 4.13
CA CYS A 241 8.53 -16.58 2.92
C CYS A 241 9.47 -17.70 2.47
N GLU A 242 9.68 -17.82 1.17
CA GLU A 242 10.80 -18.52 0.56
C GLU A 242 11.84 -17.48 0.16
N MET A 243 13.02 -17.51 0.81
CA MET A 243 14.08 -16.56 0.53
C MET A 243 14.83 -16.97 -0.76
N PRO A 244 15.02 -16.05 -1.72
CA PRO A 244 15.71 -16.37 -2.96
C PRO A 244 17.20 -16.68 -2.73
N LYS A 245 17.82 -17.35 -3.68
CA LYS A 245 19.24 -17.70 -3.61
C LYS A 245 20.10 -16.43 -3.48
N GLY A 246 21.01 -16.43 -2.49
CA GLY A 246 21.89 -15.28 -2.24
C GLY A 246 21.23 -14.11 -1.52
N PHE A 247 19.99 -14.25 -1.08
CA PHE A 247 19.33 -13.23 -0.27
C PHE A 247 20.11 -12.93 1.02
N THR A 248 20.25 -11.66 1.34
CA THR A 248 20.85 -11.17 2.58
C THR A 248 19.97 -10.07 3.17
N LEU A 249 20.04 -9.92 4.50
CA LEU A 249 19.36 -8.82 5.18
C LEU A 249 20.04 -7.45 4.93
N GLY A 250 21.27 -7.47 4.39
CA GLY A 250 22.03 -6.25 4.11
C GLY A 250 22.74 -5.64 5.33
N ASN A 251 23.58 -4.64 5.08
CA ASN A 251 24.45 -4.05 6.12
C ASN A 251 23.72 -3.09 7.08
N TYR A 252 22.56 -2.59 6.68
CA TYR A 252 21.77 -1.63 7.47
C TYR A 252 20.59 -2.29 8.18
N PHE A 253 20.51 -3.62 8.16
CA PHE A 253 19.50 -4.37 8.90
C PHE A 253 19.93 -4.47 10.38
N ASP A 254 19.67 -3.43 11.13
CA ASP A 254 20.00 -3.26 12.54
C ASP A 254 18.78 -3.55 13.42
N THR A 255 18.88 -4.54 14.30
CA THR A 255 17.79 -4.93 15.19
C THR A 255 17.96 -4.46 16.63
N SER A 256 18.93 -3.61 16.90
CA SER A 256 19.31 -3.16 18.25
C SER A 256 18.19 -2.42 19.01
N ASN A 257 17.16 -1.92 18.33
CA ASN A 257 16.00 -1.25 18.94
C ASN A 257 14.71 -2.06 18.89
N VAL A 258 14.73 -3.25 18.27
CA VAL A 258 13.56 -4.10 18.12
C VAL A 258 13.14 -4.68 19.46
N LYS A 259 11.83 -4.70 19.71
CA LYS A 259 11.21 -5.24 20.93
C LYS A 259 10.42 -6.51 20.69
N ASP A 260 9.86 -6.67 19.50
CA ASP A 260 9.10 -7.85 19.08
C ASP A 260 9.63 -8.40 17.76
N MET A 261 10.11 -9.67 17.78
CA MET A 261 10.54 -10.47 16.64
C MET A 261 9.77 -11.80 16.59
N SER A 262 8.65 -11.89 17.30
CA SER A 262 7.88 -13.15 17.31
C SER A 262 7.45 -13.50 15.88
N PHE A 263 7.56 -14.79 15.55
CA PHE A 263 7.24 -15.33 14.23
C PHE A 263 8.04 -14.73 13.05
N MET A 264 9.08 -13.91 13.26
CA MET A 264 9.72 -13.14 12.21
C MET A 264 10.11 -13.95 10.98
N PHE A 265 10.59 -15.16 11.15
CA PHE A 265 10.96 -16.10 10.09
C PHE A 265 10.17 -17.44 10.17
N CYS A 266 9.06 -17.47 10.89
CA CYS A 266 8.25 -18.69 11.04
C CYS A 266 7.88 -19.26 9.66
N CYS A 267 8.02 -20.57 9.49
CA CYS A 267 7.73 -21.29 8.25
C CYS A 267 8.53 -20.81 7.01
N CYS A 268 9.67 -20.12 7.22
CA CYS A 268 10.52 -19.69 6.12
C CYS A 268 11.34 -20.85 5.53
N LYS A 269 11.67 -20.74 4.25
CA LYS A 269 12.68 -21.52 3.59
C LYS A 269 13.90 -20.65 3.32
N PHE A 270 15.05 -21.02 3.89
CA PHE A 270 16.30 -20.26 3.74
C PHE A 270 17.18 -20.84 2.64
N PRO A 271 17.91 -20.00 1.87
CA PRO A 271 18.91 -20.46 0.91
C PRO A 271 20.21 -20.87 1.60
N GLU A 272 21.04 -21.63 0.89
CA GLU A 272 22.41 -21.93 1.32
C GLU A 272 23.20 -20.66 1.64
N GLY A 273 23.99 -20.69 2.72
CA GLY A 273 24.85 -19.60 3.14
C GLY A 273 24.13 -18.37 3.72
N PHE A 274 22.81 -18.43 3.95
CA PHE A 274 22.10 -17.33 4.63
C PHE A 274 22.62 -17.12 6.05
N THR A 275 22.79 -15.88 6.43
CA THR A 275 23.10 -15.47 7.81
C THR A 275 22.28 -14.26 8.20
N LEU A 276 22.04 -14.09 9.50
CA LEU A 276 21.33 -12.92 10.04
C LEU A 276 22.19 -11.63 9.99
N GLY A 277 23.50 -11.79 9.72
CA GLY A 277 24.43 -10.65 9.66
C GLY A 277 24.89 -10.12 11.03
N ASN A 278 25.85 -9.18 11.01
CA ASN A 278 26.54 -8.71 12.22
C ASN A 278 25.71 -7.73 13.07
N ASN A 279 24.70 -7.09 12.48
CA ASN A 279 23.86 -6.11 13.17
C ASN A 279 22.56 -6.72 13.72
N PHE A 280 22.44 -8.04 13.69
CA PHE A 280 21.28 -8.74 14.24
C PHE A 280 21.45 -8.90 15.77
N ASP A 281 21.01 -7.88 16.50
CA ASP A 281 21.09 -7.80 17.96
C ASP A 281 19.74 -8.12 18.60
N THR A 282 19.72 -9.11 19.50
CA THR A 282 18.51 -9.52 20.22
C THR A 282 18.48 -9.04 21.67
N SER A 283 19.44 -8.23 22.09
CA SER A 283 19.63 -7.85 23.51
C SER A 283 18.46 -7.05 24.11
N LYS A 284 17.70 -6.31 23.29
CA LYS A 284 16.52 -5.54 23.73
C LYS A 284 15.19 -6.20 23.39
N VAL A 285 15.21 -7.36 22.72
CA VAL A 285 14.01 -8.05 22.31
C VAL A 285 13.27 -8.65 23.50
N LYS A 286 11.99 -8.35 23.62
CA LYS A 286 11.12 -8.85 24.70
C LYS A 286 10.34 -10.08 24.30
N ASN A 287 10.10 -10.27 23.01
CA ASN A 287 9.32 -11.37 22.46
C ASN A 287 10.00 -11.90 21.20
N MET A 288 10.48 -13.15 21.25
CA MET A 288 11.05 -13.91 20.12
C MET A 288 10.33 -15.25 19.94
N ARG A 289 9.09 -15.39 20.45
CA ARG A 289 8.38 -16.66 20.38
C ARG A 289 8.22 -17.08 18.93
N PHE A 290 8.51 -18.36 18.66
CA PHE A 290 8.28 -18.98 17.37
C PHE A 290 9.03 -18.30 16.19
N MET A 291 10.11 -17.57 16.46
CA MET A 291 10.85 -16.82 15.45
C MET A 291 11.31 -17.70 14.28
N PHE A 292 11.73 -18.94 14.54
CA PHE A 292 12.16 -19.92 13.54
C PHE A 292 11.29 -21.18 13.52
N LEU A 293 10.06 -21.12 14.05
CA LEU A 293 9.16 -22.27 14.07
C LEU A 293 8.93 -22.80 12.65
N GLU A 294 9.07 -24.12 12.46
CA GLU A 294 8.85 -24.81 11.18
C GLU A 294 9.66 -24.28 9.99
N CYS A 295 10.80 -23.63 10.26
CA CYS A 295 11.71 -23.20 9.21
C CYS A 295 12.35 -24.39 8.49
N LYS A 296 12.56 -24.24 7.18
CA LYS A 296 13.37 -25.17 6.39
C LYS A 296 14.76 -24.58 6.22
N LEU A 297 15.74 -25.16 6.93
CA LEU A 297 17.15 -24.82 6.82
C LEU A 297 17.82 -25.77 5.81
N PRO A 298 18.84 -25.30 5.05
CA PRO A 298 19.74 -26.18 4.30
C PRO A 298 20.38 -27.25 5.20
N GLU A 299 20.79 -28.39 4.61
CA GLU A 299 21.30 -29.56 5.35
C GLU A 299 22.54 -29.24 6.21
N ASP A 300 23.37 -28.28 5.78
CA ASP A 300 24.59 -27.82 6.45
C ASP A 300 24.34 -26.74 7.51
N MET A 301 23.09 -26.28 7.69
CA MET A 301 22.73 -25.18 8.58
C MET A 301 21.95 -25.64 9.81
N THR A 302 22.13 -24.92 10.89
CA THR A 302 21.36 -25.06 12.15
C THR A 302 20.88 -23.68 12.57
N GLU A 303 19.85 -23.61 13.43
CA GLU A 303 19.42 -22.31 13.99
C GLU A 303 20.59 -21.54 14.64
N LYS A 304 21.54 -22.28 15.28
CA LYS A 304 22.73 -21.69 15.89
C LYS A 304 23.68 -21.06 14.84
N SER A 305 23.79 -21.66 13.64
CA SER A 305 24.64 -21.14 12.58
C SER A 305 24.10 -19.82 11.98
N LEU A 306 22.78 -19.55 12.07
CA LEU A 306 22.18 -18.28 11.66
C LEU A 306 22.76 -17.09 12.46
N PHE A 307 23.16 -17.31 13.70
CA PHE A 307 23.78 -16.29 14.56
C PHE A 307 25.31 -16.23 14.47
N SER A 308 25.96 -17.02 13.60
CA SER A 308 27.43 -17.17 13.58
C SER A 308 28.20 -15.93 13.06
N GLY A 309 27.51 -14.87 12.62
CA GLY A 309 28.09 -13.56 12.32
C GLY A 309 28.25 -12.64 13.54
N ASN A 310 27.67 -12.98 14.69
CA ASN A 310 27.65 -12.15 15.90
C ASN A 310 28.76 -12.56 16.86
N LYS A 311 30.00 -12.13 16.60
CA LYS A 311 31.11 -12.20 17.55
C LYS A 311 31.64 -10.80 17.88
#